data_39ba036fb5dc726a12c5221f4223bb50
#
_entry.id   39ba036fb5dc726a12c5221f4223bb50
#
_cell.length_a   1.000
_cell.length_b   1.000
_cell.length_c   1.000
_cell.angle_alpha   90.00
_cell.angle_beta   90.00
_cell.angle_gamma   90.00
#
_symmetry.space_group_name_H-M   'P 1'
#
loop_
_entity.id
_entity.type
_entity.pdbx_description
1 polymer ?
#
loop_
_entity_poly.entity_id
_entity_poly.type
_entity_poly.pdbx_seq_one_letter_code
_entity_poly.pdbx_strand_id
1 'polypeptide(L)'
;MFFGLEVFLSYFRTPIIWQIMAIIKSVRGFTPEIGENCYLADNAAIIGDVVMGRDCSIWFGAVLRGDVKSIRIGNGVNIQDGSVLHTLYQKSTIEIGDNVSVGHNVTIHGAAVKDNALIGMGSTLLDHVVVGEGAIVAAGAVVTSGTIIEPGTLWAGVPAKFVKKVDPEQSRELNQRIAQQYLMYASWYKE
;
A
#
# COMPACT_ATOMS: atom_id res chain seq x y z
N MET A 1 45.21 -38.61 16.17
CA MET A 1 44.43 -37.65 17.00
C MET A 1 43.88 -36.55 16.14
N PHE A 2 42.86 -36.90 15.26
CA PHE A 2 42.21 -35.96 14.33
C PHE A 2 40.74 -36.32 14.18
N PHE A 3 39.99 -36.42 15.29
CA PHE A 3 38.54 -36.72 15.25
C PHE A 3 37.66 -35.54 15.71
N GLY A 4 38.25 -34.35 15.93
CA GLY A 4 37.53 -33.23 16.53
C GLY A 4 37.08 -32.12 15.58
N LEU A 5 37.56 -32.11 14.33
CA LEU A 5 37.30 -30.96 13.44
C LEU A 5 36.08 -31.18 12.51
N GLU A 6 35.71 -32.42 12.21
CA GLU A 6 34.57 -32.72 11.32
C GLU A 6 33.23 -32.57 12.03
N VAL A 7 33.13 -32.76 13.32
CA VAL A 7 31.91 -32.61 14.09
C VAL A 7 31.53 -31.13 14.26
N PHE A 8 32.52 -30.22 14.29
CA PHE A 8 32.28 -28.79 14.45
C PHE A 8 31.72 -28.14 13.16
N LEU A 9 32.08 -28.68 11.98
CA LEU A 9 31.62 -28.17 10.69
C LEU A 9 30.24 -28.66 10.28
N SER A 10 29.71 -29.70 10.92
CA SER A 10 28.36 -30.20 10.65
C SER A 10 27.27 -29.34 11.30
N TYR A 11 27.58 -28.60 12.35
CA TYR A 11 26.64 -27.71 13.02
C TYR A 11 26.30 -26.43 12.23
N PHE A 12 27.10 -26.06 11.23
CA PHE A 12 26.88 -24.86 10.40
C PHE A 12 26.31 -25.14 9.03
N ARG A 13 25.84 -26.38 8.75
CA ARG A 13 25.29 -26.77 7.44
C ARG A 13 23.77 -26.71 7.30
N THR A 14 23.03 -26.38 8.32
CA THR A 14 21.65 -25.96 8.16
C THR A 14 21.64 -24.47 7.81
N PRO A 15 21.29 -24.07 6.58
CA PRO A 15 21.02 -22.66 6.34
C PRO A 15 19.92 -22.26 7.33
N ILE A 16 20.23 -21.34 8.24
CA ILE A 16 19.19 -20.68 9.02
C ILE A 16 18.41 -19.86 7.98
N ILE A 17 17.41 -20.47 7.39
CA ILE A 17 16.43 -19.76 6.58
C ILE A 17 15.63 -18.96 7.60
N TRP A 18 16.04 -17.71 7.82
CA TRP A 18 15.20 -16.76 8.50
C TRP A 18 13.97 -16.59 7.61
N GLN A 19 12.88 -17.20 8.01
CA GLN A 19 11.60 -16.92 7.39
C GLN A 19 11.28 -15.47 7.75
N ILE A 20 11.70 -14.55 6.89
CA ILE A 20 11.36 -13.13 7.01
C ILE A 20 9.87 -13.05 6.70
N MET A 21 9.09 -12.61 7.67
CA MET A 21 7.65 -12.42 7.55
C MET A 21 7.34 -10.92 7.63
N ALA A 22 6.22 -10.51 7.06
CA ALA A 22 5.73 -9.15 7.22
C ALA A 22 5.67 -8.74 8.70
N ILE A 23 6.02 -7.50 8.99
CA ILE A 23 5.98 -6.95 10.34
C ILE A 23 4.56 -6.55 10.68
N ILE A 24 3.86 -7.36 11.46
CA ILE A 24 2.54 -7.04 12.00
C ILE A 24 2.70 -6.66 13.46
N LYS A 25 2.43 -5.39 13.82
CA LYS A 25 2.71 -4.89 15.17
C LYS A 25 1.52 -4.18 15.78
N SER A 26 1.09 -4.68 16.94
CA SER A 26 0.09 -3.99 17.78
C SER A 26 0.69 -2.75 18.44
N VAL A 27 -0.06 -1.65 18.44
CA VAL A 27 0.31 -0.39 19.09
C VAL A 27 -0.92 0.22 19.74
N ARG A 28 -0.79 0.69 21.00
CA ARG A 28 -1.85 1.34 21.77
C ARG A 28 -3.14 0.52 21.90
N GLY A 29 -3.03 -0.80 21.95
CA GLY A 29 -4.16 -1.72 22.06
C GLY A 29 -4.85 -2.05 20.73
N PHE A 30 -4.39 -1.50 19.61
CA PHE A 30 -4.87 -1.83 18.27
C PHE A 30 -3.93 -2.84 17.60
N THR A 31 -4.50 -3.90 17.08
CA THR A 31 -3.80 -4.92 16.28
C THR A 31 -4.33 -4.83 14.85
N PRO A 32 -3.45 -4.85 13.83
CA PRO A 32 -3.92 -4.86 12.44
C PRO A 32 -4.85 -6.03 12.13
N GLU A 33 -5.95 -5.74 11.44
CA GLU A 33 -6.90 -6.71 10.93
C GLU A 33 -6.75 -6.83 9.42
N ILE A 34 -6.45 -8.05 8.95
CA ILE A 34 -6.13 -8.31 7.54
C ILE A 34 -7.16 -9.29 7.01
N GLY A 35 -7.84 -8.90 5.95
CA GLY A 35 -8.86 -9.71 5.29
C GLY A 35 -8.29 -10.97 4.61
N GLU A 36 -9.18 -11.79 4.13
CA GLU A 36 -8.84 -13.05 3.48
C GLU A 36 -8.06 -12.84 2.18
N ASN A 37 -7.26 -13.84 1.82
CA ASN A 37 -6.51 -13.93 0.57
C ASN A 37 -5.55 -12.74 0.29
N CYS A 38 -5.13 -12.01 1.31
CA CYS A 38 -4.15 -10.95 1.16
C CYS A 38 -2.72 -11.50 0.99
N TYR A 39 -1.89 -10.76 0.28
CA TYR A 39 -0.46 -10.97 0.19
C TYR A 39 0.27 -9.86 0.94
N LEU A 40 1.21 -10.22 1.78
CA LEU A 40 2.09 -9.30 2.50
C LEU A 40 3.53 -9.71 2.20
N ALA A 41 4.29 -8.86 1.55
CA ALA A 41 5.71 -9.11 1.30
C ALA A 41 6.50 -9.18 2.61
N ASP A 42 7.56 -9.97 2.66
CA ASP A 42 8.31 -10.32 3.87
C ASP A 42 8.78 -9.14 4.72
N ASN A 43 9.05 -8.00 4.11
CA ASN A 43 9.48 -6.79 4.82
C ASN A 43 8.44 -5.66 4.79
N ALA A 44 7.19 -5.95 4.43
CA ALA A 44 6.09 -5.01 4.61
C ALA A 44 5.80 -4.80 6.10
N ALA A 45 5.43 -3.58 6.50
CA ALA A 45 5.13 -3.26 7.90
C ALA A 45 3.71 -2.75 8.05
N ILE A 46 2.87 -3.46 8.83
CA ILE A 46 1.50 -3.09 9.14
C ILE A 46 1.39 -2.90 10.64
N ILE A 47 1.11 -1.68 11.09
CA ILE A 47 1.30 -1.26 12.48
C ILE A 47 0.06 -0.55 13.01
N GLY A 48 -0.46 -0.97 14.16
CA GLY A 48 -1.52 -0.30 14.91
C GLY A 48 -2.91 -0.47 14.32
N ASP A 49 -3.70 0.61 14.30
CA ASP A 49 -5.11 0.63 13.87
C ASP A 49 -5.22 0.63 12.34
N VAL A 50 -4.98 -0.52 11.75
CA VAL A 50 -5.11 -0.79 10.30
C VAL A 50 -6.12 -1.90 10.10
N VAL A 51 -7.17 -1.64 9.31
CA VAL A 51 -8.12 -2.66 8.86
C VAL A 51 -8.10 -2.70 7.34
N MET A 52 -7.90 -3.89 6.80
CA MET A 52 -7.78 -4.14 5.37
C MET A 52 -8.77 -5.22 4.92
N GLY A 53 -9.43 -4.97 3.81
CA GLY A 53 -10.34 -5.92 3.18
C GLY A 53 -9.62 -7.12 2.55
N ARG A 54 -10.36 -7.92 1.81
CA ARG A 54 -9.84 -9.13 1.14
C ARG A 54 -9.11 -8.81 -0.16
N ASP A 55 -8.33 -9.78 -0.65
CA ASP A 55 -7.68 -9.74 -1.97
C ASP A 55 -6.73 -8.55 -2.15
N CYS A 56 -6.13 -8.06 -1.06
CA CYS A 56 -5.16 -6.97 -1.10
C CYS A 56 -3.72 -7.50 -1.23
N SER A 57 -2.81 -6.65 -1.73
CA SER A 57 -1.39 -6.97 -1.78
C SER A 57 -0.55 -5.79 -1.30
N ILE A 58 0.30 -6.04 -0.31
CA ILE A 58 1.23 -5.07 0.29
C ILE A 58 2.65 -5.50 -0.03
N TRP A 59 3.35 -4.67 -0.79
CA TRP A 59 4.61 -5.05 -1.42
C TRP A 59 5.84 -4.66 -0.60
N PHE A 60 7.02 -4.97 -1.13
CA PHE A 60 8.26 -4.89 -0.38
C PHE A 60 8.56 -3.48 0.14
N GLY A 61 8.89 -3.37 1.43
CA GLY A 61 9.20 -2.11 2.07
C GLY A 61 8.02 -1.14 2.25
N ALA A 62 6.80 -1.53 1.90
CA ALA A 62 5.63 -0.70 2.16
C ALA A 62 5.33 -0.64 3.66
N VAL A 63 4.95 0.55 4.15
CA VAL A 63 4.68 0.81 5.56
C VAL A 63 3.28 1.40 5.74
N LEU A 64 2.41 0.68 6.44
CA LEU A 64 1.07 1.12 6.83
C LEU A 64 1.08 1.35 8.34
N ARG A 65 1.19 2.60 8.77
CA ARG A 65 1.39 2.94 10.19
C ARG A 65 0.19 3.70 10.75
N GLY A 66 -0.77 2.95 11.31
CA GLY A 66 -1.96 3.44 12.01
C GLY A 66 -1.76 3.59 13.53
N ASP A 67 -0.61 4.11 13.96
CA ASP A 67 -0.25 4.25 15.37
C ASP A 67 -0.88 5.47 16.05
N VAL A 68 -1.25 6.48 15.28
CA VAL A 68 -1.84 7.74 15.79
C VAL A 68 -3.30 7.92 15.41
N LYS A 69 -3.74 7.40 14.27
CA LYS A 69 -5.12 7.35 13.78
C LYS A 69 -5.31 6.19 12.81
N SER A 70 -6.56 5.88 12.51
CA SER A 70 -6.94 4.71 11.72
C SER A 70 -6.56 4.80 10.25
N ILE A 71 -6.22 3.63 9.69
CA ILE A 71 -6.11 3.37 8.26
C ILE A 71 -7.14 2.31 7.90
N ARG A 72 -8.00 2.59 6.94
CA ARG A 72 -9.04 1.69 6.44
C ARG A 72 -8.83 1.47 4.95
N ILE A 73 -8.76 0.21 4.54
CA ILE A 73 -8.46 -0.20 3.17
C ILE A 73 -9.54 -1.17 2.71
N GLY A 74 -10.12 -0.90 1.56
CA GLY A 74 -11.13 -1.74 0.91
C GLY A 74 -10.57 -3.04 0.35
N ASN A 75 -11.27 -3.62 -0.61
CA ASN A 75 -10.93 -4.90 -1.22
C ASN A 75 -10.13 -4.69 -2.51
N GLY A 76 -9.28 -5.66 -2.88
CA GLY A 76 -8.55 -5.65 -4.15
C GLY A 76 -7.53 -4.52 -4.29
N VAL A 77 -7.07 -3.94 -3.18
CA VAL A 77 -6.11 -2.83 -3.15
C VAL A 77 -4.69 -3.36 -3.27
N ASN A 78 -3.87 -2.71 -4.09
CA ASN A 78 -2.43 -2.96 -4.08
C ASN A 78 -1.66 -1.72 -3.60
N ILE A 79 -0.80 -1.92 -2.62
CA ILE A 79 0.14 -0.92 -2.10
C ILE A 79 1.54 -1.37 -2.50
N GLN A 80 2.12 -0.68 -3.47
CA GLN A 80 3.36 -1.12 -4.12
C GLN A 80 4.60 -0.74 -3.31
N ASP A 81 5.74 -1.26 -3.75
CA ASP A 81 7.00 -1.22 -3.01
C ASP A 81 7.38 0.17 -2.52
N GLY A 82 7.87 0.25 -1.28
CA GLY A 82 8.38 1.48 -0.68
C GLY A 82 7.33 2.54 -0.34
N SER A 83 6.03 2.26 -0.54
CA SER A 83 4.98 3.24 -0.24
C SER A 83 4.73 3.37 1.26
N VAL A 84 4.43 4.59 1.70
CA VAL A 84 4.22 4.92 3.11
C VAL A 84 2.84 5.54 3.32
N LEU A 85 2.04 4.91 4.17
CA LEU A 85 0.73 5.37 4.60
C LEU A 85 0.81 5.74 6.09
N HIS A 86 0.58 7.01 6.42
CA HIS A 86 0.60 7.49 7.78
C HIS A 86 -0.45 8.59 8.01
N THR A 87 -0.78 8.87 9.25
CA THR A 87 -1.84 9.80 9.63
C THR A 87 -1.33 10.85 10.60
N LEU A 88 -2.06 11.97 10.74
CA LEU A 88 -1.73 13.01 11.69
C LEU A 88 -2.53 12.83 13.00
N TYR A 89 -1.83 12.87 14.12
CA TYR A 89 -2.43 12.66 15.45
C TYR A 89 -3.67 13.53 15.67
N GLN A 90 -4.80 12.89 15.99
CA GLN A 90 -6.13 13.48 16.22
C GLN A 90 -6.72 14.33 15.07
N LYS A 91 -6.08 14.40 13.90
CA LYS A 91 -6.50 15.29 12.83
C LYS A 91 -6.93 14.58 11.54
N SER A 92 -6.21 13.55 11.11
CA SER A 92 -6.53 12.91 9.84
C SER A 92 -6.52 11.39 9.94
N THR A 93 -7.30 10.74 9.10
CA THR A 93 -7.37 9.29 8.88
C THR A 93 -7.01 8.98 7.44
N ILE A 94 -6.72 7.73 7.13
CA ILE A 94 -6.63 7.26 5.75
C ILE A 94 -7.81 6.33 5.47
N GLU A 95 -8.49 6.59 4.36
CA GLU A 95 -9.55 5.76 3.81
C GLU A 95 -9.24 5.45 2.36
N ILE A 96 -9.10 4.19 2.01
CA ILE A 96 -8.86 3.70 0.66
C ILE A 96 -10.00 2.78 0.27
N GLY A 97 -10.68 3.09 -0.82
CA GLY A 97 -11.78 2.31 -1.37
C GLY A 97 -11.34 1.04 -2.07
N ASP A 98 -12.26 0.40 -2.76
CA ASP A 98 -12.03 -0.86 -3.46
C ASP A 98 -11.24 -0.66 -4.76
N ASN A 99 -10.43 -1.65 -5.13
CA ASN A 99 -9.66 -1.71 -6.38
C ASN A 99 -8.73 -0.50 -6.61
N VAL A 100 -8.27 0.16 -5.57
CA VAL A 100 -7.30 1.25 -5.66
C VAL A 100 -5.90 0.70 -5.88
N SER A 101 -5.17 1.32 -6.81
CA SER A 101 -3.75 1.02 -7.03
C SER A 101 -2.89 2.17 -6.54
N VAL A 102 -2.02 1.88 -5.56
CA VAL A 102 -1.03 2.82 -5.02
C VAL A 102 0.34 2.42 -5.56
N GLY A 103 0.89 3.22 -6.45
CA GLY A 103 2.16 2.98 -7.14
C GLY A 103 3.37 2.97 -6.20
N HIS A 104 4.52 2.53 -6.71
CA HIS A 104 5.76 2.46 -5.95
C HIS A 104 6.16 3.82 -5.36
N ASN A 105 6.71 3.82 -4.13
CA ASN A 105 7.23 5.01 -3.43
C ASN A 105 6.21 6.15 -3.27
N VAL A 106 4.93 5.83 -3.15
CA VAL A 106 3.90 6.82 -2.87
C VAL A 106 3.88 7.15 -1.38
N THR A 107 3.67 8.42 -1.05
CA THR A 107 3.37 8.85 0.32
C THR A 107 1.91 9.28 0.40
N ILE A 108 1.11 8.62 1.26
CA ILE A 108 -0.25 9.06 1.61
C ILE A 108 -0.25 9.46 3.07
N HIS A 109 -0.52 10.73 3.34
CA HIS A 109 -0.60 11.27 4.69
C HIS A 109 -1.97 11.88 4.94
N GLY A 110 -2.86 11.11 5.62
CA GLY A 110 -4.17 11.58 6.03
C GLY A 110 -5.16 11.90 4.91
N ALA A 111 -5.25 11.08 3.88
CA ALA A 111 -6.09 11.30 2.69
C ALA A 111 -7.18 10.24 2.53
N ALA A 112 -8.24 10.57 1.79
CA ALA A 112 -9.27 9.66 1.33
C ALA A 112 -9.10 9.40 -0.18
N VAL A 113 -9.02 8.14 -0.57
CA VAL A 113 -8.92 7.69 -1.97
C VAL A 113 -10.12 6.81 -2.26
N LYS A 114 -10.96 7.22 -3.19
CA LYS A 114 -12.19 6.50 -3.55
C LYS A 114 -11.91 5.36 -4.53
N ASP A 115 -12.91 4.54 -4.73
CA ASP A 115 -12.84 3.31 -5.52
C ASP A 115 -12.21 3.50 -6.89
N ASN A 116 -11.50 2.50 -7.36
CA ASN A 116 -10.92 2.44 -8.70
C ASN A 116 -9.97 3.63 -9.03
N ALA A 117 -9.44 4.34 -8.04
CA ALA A 117 -8.45 5.40 -8.28
C ALA A 117 -7.04 4.83 -8.49
N LEU A 118 -6.22 5.54 -9.26
CA LEU A 118 -4.82 5.24 -9.48
C LEU A 118 -3.93 6.36 -8.92
N ILE A 119 -3.09 6.01 -7.97
CA ILE A 119 -2.09 6.90 -7.39
C ILE A 119 -0.73 6.56 -7.99
N GLY A 120 -0.25 7.43 -8.87
CA GLY A 120 0.96 7.21 -9.66
C GLY A 120 2.22 7.16 -8.81
N MET A 121 3.22 6.42 -9.27
CA MET A 121 4.50 6.19 -8.59
C MET A 121 5.16 7.48 -8.11
N GLY A 122 5.70 7.48 -6.88
CA GLY A 122 6.43 8.62 -6.31
C GLY A 122 5.58 9.85 -6.01
N SER A 123 4.25 9.77 -6.11
CA SER A 123 3.38 10.90 -5.75
C SER A 123 3.24 11.05 -4.24
N THR A 124 2.84 12.25 -3.81
CA THR A 124 2.59 12.59 -2.41
C THR A 124 1.20 13.19 -2.25
N LEU A 125 0.38 12.58 -1.40
CA LEU A 125 -0.94 13.08 -1.01
C LEU A 125 -0.86 13.56 0.44
N LEU A 126 -1.14 14.85 0.67
CA LEU A 126 -1.11 15.44 2.01
C LEU A 126 -2.47 15.34 2.72
N ASP A 127 -2.52 15.78 3.99
CA ASP A 127 -3.71 15.66 4.83
C ASP A 127 -4.97 16.27 4.20
N HIS A 128 -6.09 15.59 4.41
CA HIS A 128 -7.42 16.00 3.94
C HIS A 128 -7.58 16.05 2.41
N VAL A 129 -6.65 15.46 1.67
CA VAL A 129 -6.84 15.24 0.23
C VAL A 129 -7.95 14.22 0.03
N VAL A 130 -8.81 14.48 -0.94
CA VAL A 130 -9.82 13.53 -1.41
C VAL A 130 -9.58 13.26 -2.88
N VAL A 131 -9.31 12.01 -3.22
CA VAL A 131 -9.20 11.55 -4.61
C VAL A 131 -10.50 10.85 -4.98
N GLY A 132 -11.22 11.39 -5.95
CA GLY A 132 -12.50 10.88 -6.42
C GLY A 132 -12.39 9.54 -7.13
N GLU A 133 -13.53 8.84 -7.25
CA GLU A 133 -13.63 7.54 -7.91
C GLU A 133 -13.05 7.58 -9.34
N GLY A 134 -12.24 6.59 -9.70
CA GLY A 134 -11.63 6.47 -11.02
C GLY A 134 -10.68 7.60 -11.38
N ALA A 135 -10.34 8.50 -10.45
CA ALA A 135 -9.38 9.57 -10.71
C ALA A 135 -7.94 9.02 -10.76
N ILE A 136 -7.09 9.74 -11.47
CA ILE A 136 -5.68 9.41 -11.63
C ILE A 136 -4.83 10.55 -11.11
N VAL A 137 -3.97 10.27 -10.14
CA VAL A 137 -2.86 11.12 -9.74
C VAL A 137 -1.62 10.67 -10.51
N ALA A 138 -1.04 11.54 -11.31
CA ALA A 138 0.12 11.21 -12.13
C ALA A 138 1.36 10.92 -11.27
N ALA A 139 2.30 10.15 -11.81
CA ALA A 139 3.57 9.88 -11.14
C ALA A 139 4.31 11.17 -10.77
N GLY A 140 4.92 11.20 -9.57
CA GLY A 140 5.67 12.34 -9.04
C GLY A 140 4.83 13.57 -8.69
N ALA A 141 3.51 13.50 -8.74
CA ALA A 141 2.65 14.64 -8.38
C ALA A 141 2.63 14.88 -6.87
N VAL A 142 2.53 16.14 -6.45
CA VAL A 142 2.33 16.53 -5.04
C VAL A 142 0.96 17.17 -4.91
N VAL A 143 0.03 16.46 -4.27
CA VAL A 143 -1.32 16.93 -3.98
C VAL A 143 -1.33 17.58 -2.61
N THR A 144 -1.53 18.89 -2.59
CA THR A 144 -1.49 19.71 -1.37
C THR A 144 -2.72 19.47 -0.49
N SER A 145 -2.56 19.73 0.82
CA SER A 145 -3.61 19.51 1.82
C SER A 145 -4.96 20.13 1.44
N GLY A 146 -6.03 19.40 1.69
CA GLY A 146 -7.40 19.85 1.44
C GLY A 146 -7.81 19.89 -0.03
N THR A 147 -6.96 19.44 -0.96
CA THR A 147 -7.32 19.36 -2.38
C THR A 147 -8.37 18.27 -2.60
N ILE A 148 -9.41 18.60 -3.35
CA ILE A 148 -10.42 17.65 -3.82
C ILE A 148 -10.17 17.42 -5.31
N ILE A 149 -9.86 16.17 -5.65
CA ILE A 149 -9.71 15.68 -7.03
C ILE A 149 -11.04 15.06 -7.43
N GLU A 150 -11.68 15.62 -8.45
CA GLU A 150 -12.98 15.17 -8.91
C GLU A 150 -12.90 13.75 -9.50
N PRO A 151 -13.99 12.96 -9.42
CA PRO A 151 -14.06 11.64 -10.05
C PRO A 151 -13.73 11.69 -11.55
N GLY A 152 -13.03 10.67 -12.04
CA GLY A 152 -12.73 10.51 -13.46
C GLY A 152 -11.86 11.64 -14.03
N THR A 153 -10.92 12.19 -13.24
CA THR A 153 -9.99 13.23 -13.69
C THR A 153 -8.54 12.82 -13.52
N LEU A 154 -7.67 13.39 -14.35
CA LEU A 154 -6.21 13.28 -14.22
C LEU A 154 -5.64 14.57 -13.66
N TRP A 155 -4.85 14.44 -12.61
CA TRP A 155 -4.10 15.53 -11.99
C TRP A 155 -2.59 15.26 -12.00
N ALA A 156 -1.78 16.26 -12.25
CA ALA A 156 -0.33 16.13 -12.37
C ALA A 156 0.41 17.40 -11.90
N GLY A 157 1.70 17.25 -11.59
CA GLY A 157 2.63 18.33 -11.29
C GLY A 157 2.86 18.58 -9.79
N VAL A 158 3.67 19.61 -9.50
CA VAL A 158 4.07 20.04 -8.14
C VAL A 158 3.87 21.55 -8.04
N PRO A 159 2.79 22.05 -7.39
CA PRO A 159 1.66 21.31 -6.88
C PRO A 159 0.80 20.69 -8.00
N ALA A 160 0.10 19.61 -7.71
CA ALA A 160 -0.78 18.93 -8.66
C ALA A 160 -1.91 19.86 -9.11
N LYS A 161 -2.22 19.83 -10.39
CA LYS A 161 -3.31 20.57 -11.02
C LYS A 161 -4.11 19.65 -11.95
N PHE A 162 -5.36 20.01 -12.17
CA PHE A 162 -6.21 19.35 -13.15
C PHE A 162 -5.56 19.40 -14.54
N VAL A 163 -5.51 18.26 -15.22
CA VAL A 163 -5.00 18.12 -16.59
C VAL A 163 -6.13 17.90 -17.57
N LYS A 164 -6.95 16.88 -17.32
CA LYS A 164 -8.08 16.52 -18.21
C LYS A 164 -9.07 15.60 -17.50
N LYS A 165 -10.25 15.47 -18.06
CA LYS A 165 -11.14 14.35 -17.74
C LYS A 165 -10.59 13.05 -18.34
N VAL A 166 -10.78 11.96 -17.65
CA VAL A 166 -10.43 10.61 -18.10
C VAL A 166 -11.73 9.94 -18.55
N ASP A 167 -11.67 9.19 -19.63
CA ASP A 167 -12.79 8.36 -20.02
C ASP A 167 -13.09 7.35 -18.92
N PRO A 168 -14.33 7.31 -18.37
CA PRO A 168 -14.65 6.47 -17.21
C PRO A 168 -14.46 4.97 -17.47
N GLU A 169 -14.74 4.52 -18.70
CA GLU A 169 -14.59 3.11 -19.06
C GLU A 169 -13.12 2.72 -19.17
N GLN A 170 -12.34 3.54 -19.88
CA GLN A 170 -10.88 3.34 -20.00
C GLN A 170 -10.17 3.40 -18.63
N SER A 171 -10.57 4.32 -17.75
CA SER A 171 -10.01 4.42 -16.40
C SER A 171 -10.35 3.18 -15.57
N ARG A 172 -11.60 2.72 -15.62
CA ARG A 172 -12.03 1.53 -14.91
C ARG A 172 -11.30 0.29 -15.41
N GLU A 173 -11.24 0.08 -16.73
CA GLU A 173 -10.52 -1.04 -17.33
C GLU A 173 -9.03 -1.04 -16.94
N LEU A 174 -8.37 0.12 -17.00
CA LEU A 174 -6.97 0.25 -16.60
C LEU A 174 -6.77 -0.14 -15.14
N ASN A 175 -7.57 0.42 -14.25
CA ASN A 175 -7.39 0.23 -12.81
C ASN A 175 -7.76 -1.20 -12.38
N GLN A 176 -8.84 -1.76 -12.91
CA GLN A 176 -9.20 -3.16 -12.66
C GLN A 176 -8.13 -4.12 -13.21
N ARG A 177 -7.59 -3.86 -14.40
CA ARG A 177 -6.50 -4.65 -14.95
C ARG A 177 -5.25 -4.62 -14.06
N ILE A 178 -4.87 -3.43 -13.55
CA ILE A 178 -3.75 -3.32 -12.62
C ILE A 178 -4.02 -4.12 -11.34
N ALA A 179 -5.18 -3.96 -10.73
CA ALA A 179 -5.55 -4.71 -9.53
C ALA A 179 -5.48 -6.22 -9.75
N GLN A 180 -6.03 -6.72 -10.86
CA GLN A 180 -5.96 -8.14 -11.24
C GLN A 180 -4.54 -8.63 -11.50
N GLN A 181 -3.70 -7.83 -12.15
CA GLN A 181 -2.29 -8.15 -12.35
C GLN A 181 -1.54 -8.29 -11.02
N TYR A 182 -1.81 -7.41 -10.06
CA TYR A 182 -1.17 -7.50 -8.75
C TYR A 182 -1.65 -8.71 -7.93
N LEU A 183 -2.88 -9.15 -8.08
CA LEU A 183 -3.34 -10.43 -7.52
C LEU A 183 -2.60 -11.62 -8.17
N MET A 184 -2.42 -11.59 -9.49
CA MET A 184 -1.64 -12.61 -10.19
C MET A 184 -0.17 -12.60 -9.74
N TYR A 185 0.47 -11.43 -9.64
CA TYR A 185 1.85 -11.34 -9.15
C TYR A 185 1.98 -11.88 -7.72
N ALA A 186 1.04 -11.54 -6.86
CA ALA A 186 1.01 -12.02 -5.48
C ALA A 186 0.92 -13.56 -5.41
N SER A 187 0.25 -14.21 -6.36
CA SER A 187 0.15 -15.68 -6.38
C SER A 187 1.50 -16.37 -6.61
N TRP A 188 2.44 -15.72 -7.27
CA TRP A 188 3.79 -16.28 -7.50
C TRP A 188 4.65 -16.36 -6.23
N TYR A 189 4.28 -15.62 -5.18
CA TYR A 189 4.98 -15.60 -3.90
C TYR A 189 4.28 -16.46 -2.82
N LYS A 190 3.20 -17.15 -3.16
CA LYS A 190 2.45 -18.02 -2.25
C LYS A 190 2.82 -19.51 -2.38
N GLU A 191 3.87 -19.82 -3.15
CA GLU A 191 4.37 -21.20 -3.35
C GLU A 191 5.18 -21.70 -2.14
#